data_302eba4cac8ec397ff98d70085eaf93f
#
_entry.id   302eba4cac8ec397ff98d70085eaf93f
#
_cell.length_a   1.000
_cell.length_b   1.000
_cell.length_c   1.000
_cell.angle_alpha   90.00
_cell.angle_beta   90.00
_cell.angle_gamma   90.00
#
_symmetry.space_group_name_H-M   'P 1'
#
loop_
_entity.id
_entity.type
_entity.pdbx_description
1 polymer ?
#
loop_
_entity_poly.entity_id
_entity_poly.type
_entity_poly.pdbx_seq_one_letter_code
_entity_poly.pdbx_strand_id
1 'polypeptide(L)'
;MPNPENGQLALVQRYKELVEAYEALDSQIDELVSASRGRADQMSAADLRTYRQLARKRSELLNDMRLLEQQLNLTGDDAPGAN
;
A
#
# COMPACT_ATOMS: atom_id res chain seq x y z
N MET A 1 -22.03 -21.79 -4.06
CA MET A 1 -20.70 -22.30 -4.31
C MET A 1 -19.84 -21.23 -4.95
N PRO A 2 -18.75 -20.88 -4.32
CA PRO A 2 -17.88 -19.86 -4.89
C PRO A 2 -17.15 -20.41 -6.12
N ASN A 3 -17.04 -19.61 -7.12
CA ASN A 3 -16.27 -19.97 -8.30
C ASN A 3 -14.95 -19.23 -8.30
N PRO A 4 -13.97 -19.67 -9.12
CA PRO A 4 -12.65 -19.03 -9.14
C PRO A 4 -12.70 -17.56 -9.52
N GLU A 5 -13.66 -17.18 -10.34
CA GLU A 5 -13.79 -15.79 -10.74
C GLU A 5 -14.14 -14.89 -9.56
N ASN A 6 -15.01 -15.38 -8.68
CA ASN A 6 -15.36 -14.60 -7.48
C ASN A 6 -14.15 -14.42 -6.59
N GLY A 7 -13.31 -15.46 -6.47
CA GLY A 7 -12.10 -15.35 -5.70
C GLY A 7 -11.14 -14.32 -6.24
N GLN A 8 -10.97 -14.32 -7.56
CA GLN A 8 -10.10 -13.33 -8.19
C GLN A 8 -10.64 -11.92 -8.05
N LEU A 9 -11.95 -11.75 -8.20
CA LEU A 9 -12.55 -10.43 -8.04
C LEU A 9 -12.35 -9.92 -6.63
N ALA A 10 -12.49 -10.80 -5.62
CA ALA A 10 -12.26 -10.39 -4.24
C ALA A 10 -10.81 -9.93 -4.04
N LEU A 11 -9.86 -10.64 -4.64
CA LEU A 11 -8.46 -10.26 -4.53
C LEU A 11 -8.18 -8.92 -5.22
N VAL A 12 -8.77 -8.71 -6.40
CA VAL A 12 -8.60 -7.45 -7.11
C VAL A 12 -9.18 -6.29 -6.32
N GLN A 13 -10.36 -6.49 -5.75
CA GLN A 13 -10.98 -5.44 -4.94
C GLN A 13 -10.17 -5.15 -3.69
N ARG A 14 -9.66 -6.19 -3.06
CA ARG A 14 -8.79 -6.02 -1.90
C ARG A 14 -7.54 -5.21 -2.28
N TYR A 15 -6.94 -5.56 -3.40
CA TYR A 15 -5.76 -4.84 -3.88
C TYR A 15 -6.08 -3.37 -4.14
N LYS A 16 -7.22 -3.10 -4.77
CA LYS A 16 -7.63 -1.72 -5.03
C LYS A 16 -7.80 -0.94 -3.74
N GLU A 17 -8.42 -1.56 -2.73
CA GLU A 17 -8.58 -0.91 -1.43
C GLU A 17 -7.22 -0.58 -0.80
N LEU A 18 -6.27 -1.50 -0.92
CA LEU A 18 -4.95 -1.27 -0.38
C LEU A 18 -4.23 -0.15 -1.11
N VAL A 19 -4.39 -0.08 -2.43
CA VAL A 19 -3.79 1.00 -3.21
C VAL A 19 -4.36 2.35 -2.78
N GLU A 20 -5.68 2.42 -2.60
CA GLU A 20 -6.33 3.65 -2.17
C GLU A 20 -5.86 4.06 -0.78
N ALA A 21 -5.74 3.09 0.12
CA ALA A 21 -5.24 3.39 1.47
C ALA A 21 -3.78 3.84 1.42
N TYR A 22 -2.98 3.21 0.57
CA TYR A 22 -1.58 3.59 0.40
C TYR A 22 -1.47 5.04 -0.10
N GLU A 23 -2.29 5.39 -1.09
CA GLU A 23 -2.26 6.75 -1.63
C GLU A 23 -2.69 7.77 -0.60
N ALA A 24 -3.68 7.43 0.23
CA ALA A 24 -4.11 8.33 1.29
C ALA A 24 -3.00 8.56 2.32
N LEU A 25 -2.29 7.49 2.70
CA LEU A 25 -1.17 7.63 3.61
C LEU A 25 -0.05 8.45 3.00
N ASP A 26 0.23 8.22 1.73
CA ASP A 26 1.28 8.94 1.05
C ASP A 26 0.98 10.44 0.99
N SER A 27 -0.29 10.79 0.76
CA SER A 27 -0.72 12.19 0.79
C SER A 27 -0.51 12.81 2.17
N GLN A 28 -0.85 12.07 3.22
CA GLN A 28 -0.66 12.57 4.58
C GLN A 28 0.82 12.78 4.89
N ILE A 29 1.67 11.86 4.44
CA ILE A 29 3.11 12.01 4.62
C ILE A 29 3.60 13.23 3.87
N ASP A 30 3.14 13.42 2.63
CA ASP A 30 3.53 14.58 1.84
C ASP A 30 3.15 15.88 2.52
N GLU A 31 1.97 15.92 3.15
CA GLU A 31 1.54 17.12 3.86
C GLU A 31 2.48 17.44 5.02
N LEU A 32 2.86 16.41 5.78
CA LEU A 32 3.78 16.61 6.90
C LEU A 32 5.14 17.09 6.40
N VAL A 33 5.65 16.47 5.35
CA VAL A 33 6.95 16.83 4.81
C VAL A 33 6.92 18.25 4.24
N SER A 34 5.84 18.60 3.56
CA SER A 34 5.69 19.94 3.00
C SER A 34 5.63 20.99 4.10
N ALA A 35 4.94 20.68 5.20
CA ALA A 35 4.83 21.62 6.31
C ALA A 35 6.20 21.90 6.94
N SER A 36 7.12 20.95 6.87
CA SER A 36 8.49 21.12 7.37
C SER A 36 9.47 21.49 6.27
N ARG A 37 8.96 21.88 5.11
CA ARG A 37 9.77 22.28 3.96
C ARG A 37 10.72 21.16 3.50
N GLY A 38 10.26 19.92 3.62
CA GLY A 38 11.03 18.78 3.20
C GLY A 38 12.16 18.38 4.14
N ARG A 39 12.20 18.94 5.34
CA ARG A 39 13.28 18.70 6.29
C ARG A 39 12.74 18.07 7.55
N ALA A 40 13.12 16.83 7.80
CA ALA A 40 12.67 16.10 8.97
C ALA A 40 13.16 16.76 10.27
N ASP A 41 14.33 17.39 10.22
CA ASP A 41 14.89 18.05 11.42
C ASP A 41 14.11 19.29 11.83
N GLN A 42 13.19 19.77 10.98
CA GLN A 42 12.34 20.91 11.28
C GLN A 42 10.95 20.47 11.76
N MET A 43 10.71 19.18 11.82
CA MET A 43 9.44 18.69 12.35
C MET A 43 9.43 18.77 13.87
N SER A 44 8.26 19.10 14.43
CA SER A 44 8.07 18.98 15.87
C SER A 44 8.18 17.51 16.27
N ALA A 45 8.36 17.26 17.57
CA ALA A 45 8.41 15.88 18.05
C ALA A 45 7.11 15.14 17.76
N ALA A 46 5.98 15.85 17.87
CA ALA A 46 4.68 15.25 17.59
C ALA A 46 4.54 14.90 16.11
N ASP A 47 4.96 15.81 15.23
CA ASP A 47 4.87 15.58 13.79
C ASP A 47 5.80 14.45 13.37
N LEU A 48 6.98 14.39 13.95
CA LEU A 48 7.92 13.33 13.62
C LEU A 48 7.37 11.97 14.03
N ARG A 49 6.71 11.92 15.19
CA ARG A 49 6.07 10.68 15.64
C ARG A 49 4.96 10.26 14.67
N THR A 50 4.15 11.21 14.26
CA THR A 50 3.08 10.94 13.29
C THR A 50 3.67 10.46 11.97
N TYR A 51 4.73 11.12 11.50
CA TYR A 51 5.39 10.72 10.28
C TYR A 51 5.86 9.26 10.34
N ARG A 52 6.48 8.88 11.45
CA ARG A 52 6.96 7.51 11.61
C ARG A 52 5.84 6.50 11.62
N GLN A 53 4.72 6.84 12.25
CA GLN A 53 3.55 5.97 12.26
C GLN A 53 2.97 5.80 10.87
N LEU A 54 2.86 6.89 10.13
CA LEU A 54 2.34 6.84 8.76
C LEU A 54 3.27 6.05 7.85
N ALA A 55 4.57 6.25 8.00
CA ALA A 55 5.55 5.54 7.18
C ALA A 55 5.50 4.03 7.46
N ARG A 56 5.31 3.66 8.72
CA ARG A 56 5.17 2.24 9.07
C ARG A 56 3.92 1.64 8.44
N LYS A 57 2.79 2.33 8.54
CA LYS A 57 1.56 1.84 7.94
C LYS A 57 1.69 1.72 6.43
N ARG A 58 2.38 2.68 5.82
CA ARG A 58 2.60 2.63 4.37
C ARG A 58 3.40 1.39 3.99
N SER A 59 4.44 1.09 4.76
CA SER A 59 5.24 -0.11 4.51
C SER A 59 4.43 -1.39 4.67
N GLU A 60 3.58 -1.43 5.70
CA GLU A 60 2.72 -2.60 5.91
C GLU A 60 1.75 -2.80 4.74
N LEU A 61 1.17 -1.70 4.26
CA LEU A 61 0.27 -1.77 3.12
C LEU A 61 1.01 -2.25 1.88
N LEU A 62 2.23 -1.77 1.68
CA LEU A 62 3.02 -2.18 0.54
C LEU A 62 3.31 -3.68 0.58
N ASN A 63 3.63 -4.20 1.76
CA ASN A 63 3.83 -5.63 1.92
C ASN A 63 2.57 -6.41 1.58
N ASP A 64 1.42 -5.94 2.06
CA ASP A 64 0.14 -6.59 1.77
C ASP A 64 -0.15 -6.56 0.28
N MET A 65 0.15 -5.44 -0.37
CA MET A 65 -0.04 -5.32 -1.81
C MET A 65 0.82 -6.32 -2.57
N ARG A 66 2.07 -6.48 -2.15
CA ARG A 66 2.97 -7.43 -2.80
C ARG A 66 2.49 -8.87 -2.63
N LEU A 67 1.97 -9.20 -1.45
CA LEU A 67 1.42 -10.53 -1.23
C LEU A 67 0.22 -10.79 -2.14
N LEU A 68 -0.65 -9.78 -2.27
CA LEU A 68 -1.79 -9.92 -3.17
C LEU A 68 -1.36 -10.01 -4.62
N GLU A 69 -0.33 -9.26 -5.00
CA GLU A 69 0.21 -9.36 -6.35
C GLU A 69 0.69 -10.76 -6.65
N GLN A 70 1.35 -11.39 -5.68
CA GLN A 70 1.79 -12.76 -5.85
C GLN A 70 0.61 -13.71 -6.03
N GLN A 71 -0.43 -13.52 -5.21
CA GLN A 71 -1.62 -14.35 -5.32
C GLN A 71 -2.31 -14.18 -6.65
N LEU A 72 -2.40 -12.93 -7.12
CA LEU A 72 -3.02 -12.65 -8.41
C LEU A 72 -2.20 -13.24 -9.56
N ASN A 73 -0.90 -13.17 -9.48
CA ASN A 73 -0.04 -13.75 -10.50
C ASN A 73 -0.16 -15.25 -10.53
N LEU A 74 -0.24 -15.87 -9.35
CA LEU A 74 -0.36 -17.33 -9.30
C LEU A 74 -1.69 -17.81 -9.84
N THR A 75 -2.74 -17.05 -9.65
CA THR A 75 -4.06 -17.42 -10.15
C THR A 75 -4.30 -16.98 -11.58
N GLY A 76 -3.63 -15.94 -12.01
CA GLY A 76 -3.83 -15.41 -13.34
C GLY A 76 -3.01 -16.07 -14.36
N ASP A 77 -2.20 -16.64 -14.27
CA ASP A 77 -1.46 -17.14 -15.10
C ASP A 77 -0.43 -17.31 -15.42
N ASP A 78 -0.40 -17.17 -15.75
CA ASP A 78 0.20 -17.38 -16.30
C ASP A 78 1.31 -17.19 -16.64
N ALA A 79 1.58 -17.40 -16.42
CA ALA A 79 2.55 -17.13 -16.63
C ALA A 79 3.37 -17.14 -17.37
N PRO A 80 3.48 -17.05 -17.86
CA PRO A 80 4.40 -17.28 -18.42
C PRO A 80 5.48 -16.99 -18.39
N GLY A 81 5.36 -16.99 -18.11
CA GLY A 81 6.28 -16.73 -18.01
C GLY A 81 6.95 -17.02 -18.00
N ALA A 82 6.49 -17.22 -18.08
CA ALA A 82 7.01 -17.40 -17.95
C ALA A 82 7.84 -17.78 -18.25
N ASN A 83 7.81 -17.94 -18.56
CA ASN A 83 8.52 -18.15 -18.57
C ASN A 83 9.06 -18.31 -18.56
#